data_3d53be76fffd963462dd98a9a544fec9
#
_entry.id   3d53be76fffd963462dd98a9a544fec9
#
_cell.length_a   1.000
_cell.length_b   1.000
_cell.length_c   1.000
_cell.angle_alpha   90.00
_cell.angle_beta   90.00
_cell.angle_gamma   90.00
#
_symmetry.space_group_name_H-M   'P 1'
#
loop_
_entity.id
_entity.type
_entity.pdbx_description
1 polymer ?
#
loop_
_entity_poly.entity_id
_entity_poly.type
_entity_poly.pdbx_seq_one_letter_code
_entity_poly.pdbx_strand_id
1 'polypeptide(L)'
;PPSGAGRYSYLTAVTEIENELVEILDVEKILNEICPVNTEVSAEVAQSGDIQKDLGERIVFIADDSAVARNQVKRALEPLGVQTELAKNGKEALIRLKEIAELDCKNDITERVALLISDVEMPEMDGYTLTAEIKADPKLAPLHVILHTSLSGVFNQAMIEKVGADDFIAKFNPDELATAVKKWVHSDQ
;
A
#
# COMPACT_ATOMS: atom_id res chain seq x y z
N PRO A 1 17.69 34.07 6.10
CA PRO A 1 16.46 33.29 6.20
C PRO A 1 16.37 32.66 7.58
N PRO A 2 15.26 32.79 8.30
CA PRO A 2 15.13 32.19 9.62
C PRO A 2 15.11 30.66 9.50
N SER A 3 16.05 30.04 10.18
CA SER A 3 16.27 28.60 10.26
C SER A 3 15.25 27.92 11.19
N GLY A 4 13.95 27.99 10.87
CA GLY A 4 12.89 27.41 11.69
C GLY A 4 11.64 26.98 10.95
N ALA A 5 11.51 27.27 9.66
CA ALA A 5 10.27 27.05 8.90
C ALA A 5 10.09 25.62 8.33
N GLY A 6 11.05 24.72 8.51
CA GLY A 6 11.02 23.41 7.81
C GLY A 6 10.20 22.31 8.45
N ARG A 7 9.76 22.44 9.71
CA ARG A 7 9.07 21.33 10.43
C ARG A 7 7.55 21.44 10.50
N TYR A 8 6.97 22.59 10.21
CA TYR A 8 5.53 22.86 10.39
C TYR A 8 4.87 23.46 9.13
N SER A 9 5.49 23.33 7.96
CA SER A 9 4.86 23.80 6.75
C SER A 9 3.81 22.77 6.29
N TYR A 10 2.54 23.16 6.35
CA TYR A 10 1.44 22.42 5.74
C TYR A 10 1.21 22.82 4.28
N LEU A 11 2.14 23.56 3.72
CA LEU A 11 2.07 24.06 2.35
C LEU A 11 2.63 23.00 1.40
N THR A 12 1.79 22.51 0.50
CA THR A 12 2.17 21.57 -0.56
C THR A 12 2.70 22.32 -1.77
N ALA A 13 2.01 23.40 -2.16
CA ALA A 13 2.37 24.21 -3.30
C ALA A 13 1.77 25.63 -3.17
N VAL A 14 2.31 26.56 -3.99
CA VAL A 14 1.72 27.87 -4.21
C VAL A 14 1.50 28.01 -5.71
N THR A 15 0.33 28.43 -6.12
CA THR A 15 -0.02 28.72 -7.51
C THR A 15 -0.62 30.12 -7.64
N GLU A 16 -0.73 30.63 -8.86
CA GLU A 16 -1.35 31.91 -9.15
C GLU A 16 -2.61 31.66 -9.98
N ILE A 17 -3.74 32.17 -9.52
CA ILE A 17 -5.04 32.11 -10.20
C ILE A 17 -5.58 33.54 -10.24
N GLU A 18 -5.87 34.05 -11.45
CA GLU A 18 -6.41 35.40 -11.66
C GLU A 18 -5.59 36.52 -10.98
N ASN A 19 -4.24 36.45 -11.04
CA ASN A 19 -3.30 37.33 -10.35
C ASN A 19 -3.34 37.28 -8.81
N GLU A 20 -3.97 36.28 -8.22
CA GLU A 20 -3.94 36.04 -6.78
C GLU A 20 -3.13 34.81 -6.45
N LEU A 21 -2.29 34.89 -5.41
CA LEU A 21 -1.54 33.75 -4.89
C LEU A 21 -2.46 32.83 -4.12
N VAL A 22 -2.55 31.57 -4.53
CA VAL A 22 -3.34 30.51 -3.89
C VAL A 22 -2.37 29.51 -3.26
N GLU A 23 -2.50 29.32 -1.96
CA GLU A 23 -1.76 28.33 -1.20
C GLU A 23 -2.52 27.01 -1.16
N ILE A 24 -1.86 25.92 -1.55
CA ILE A 24 -2.40 24.56 -1.49
C ILE A 24 -1.87 23.90 -0.22
N LEU A 25 -2.79 23.54 0.69
CA LEU A 25 -2.44 22.94 1.96
C LEU A 25 -2.44 21.41 1.90
N ASP A 26 -1.52 20.82 2.63
CA ASP A 26 -1.47 19.38 2.91
C ASP A 26 -2.46 19.03 4.01
N VAL A 27 -3.69 18.72 3.60
CA VAL A 27 -4.79 18.39 4.51
C VAL A 27 -4.51 17.07 5.25
N GLU A 28 -3.87 16.11 4.63
CA GLU A 28 -3.50 14.84 5.25
C GLU A 28 -2.53 15.06 6.42
N LYS A 29 -1.53 15.90 6.21
CA LYS A 29 -0.57 16.25 7.27
C LYS A 29 -1.24 16.98 8.43
N ILE A 30 -2.15 17.91 8.13
CA ILE A 30 -2.94 18.61 9.15
C ILE A 30 -3.80 17.62 9.95
N LEU A 31 -4.53 16.73 9.26
CA LEU A 31 -5.38 15.75 9.92
C LEU A 31 -4.58 14.78 10.79
N ASN A 32 -3.41 14.33 10.33
CA ASN A 32 -2.54 13.46 11.12
C ASN A 32 -2.00 14.12 12.40
N GLU A 33 -1.83 15.44 12.42
CA GLU A 33 -1.43 16.14 13.64
C GLU A 33 -2.59 16.38 14.61
N ILE A 34 -3.79 16.66 14.09
CA ILE A 34 -4.98 16.96 14.92
C ILE A 34 -5.63 15.67 15.44
N CYS A 35 -5.72 14.66 14.59
CA CYS A 35 -6.27 13.35 14.88
C CYS A 35 -5.26 12.29 14.45
N PRO A 36 -4.21 12.02 15.27
CA PRO A 36 -3.29 10.95 14.94
C PRO A 36 -4.07 9.65 14.82
N VAL A 37 -4.15 9.13 13.60
CA VAL A 37 -4.76 7.81 13.35
C VAL A 37 -3.91 6.80 14.12
N ASN A 38 -4.55 5.97 14.92
CA ASN A 38 -3.86 4.86 15.56
C ASN A 38 -3.30 3.94 14.48
N THR A 39 -1.99 3.99 14.27
CA THR A 39 -1.28 3.18 13.27
C THR A 39 -0.70 1.91 13.89
N GLU A 40 -0.86 1.75 15.21
CA GLU A 40 -0.35 0.60 15.93
C GLU A 40 -1.36 -0.54 15.87
N VAL A 41 -0.88 -1.70 15.49
CA VAL A 41 -1.64 -2.96 15.57
C VAL A 41 -1.81 -3.31 17.03
N SER A 42 -3.02 -3.77 17.41
CA SER A 42 -3.29 -4.18 18.77
C SER A 42 -2.34 -5.30 19.21
N ALA A 43 -2.02 -5.32 20.51
CA ALA A 43 -1.12 -6.35 21.05
C ALA A 43 -1.64 -7.78 20.83
N GLU A 44 -2.96 -7.96 20.77
CA GLU A 44 -3.61 -9.24 20.49
C GLU A 44 -3.31 -9.71 19.05
N VAL A 45 -3.43 -8.81 18.09
CA VAL A 45 -3.13 -9.09 16.68
C VAL A 45 -1.61 -9.23 16.48
N ALA A 46 -0.78 -8.41 17.09
CA ALA A 46 0.67 -8.51 16.98
C ALA A 46 1.21 -9.85 17.52
N GLN A 47 0.66 -10.36 18.63
CA GLN A 47 1.12 -11.60 19.28
C GLN A 47 0.52 -12.89 18.67
N SER A 48 -0.49 -12.84 17.85
CA SER A 48 -1.21 -14.01 17.33
C SER A 48 -0.48 -14.82 16.26
N GLY A 49 0.84 -14.79 16.21
CA GLY A 49 1.67 -15.63 15.35
C GLY A 49 2.86 -14.89 14.72
N ASP A 50 3.97 -15.58 14.62
CA ASP A 50 5.20 -15.13 13.98
C ASP A 50 5.15 -15.48 12.49
N ILE A 51 4.59 -14.57 11.68
CA ILE A 51 4.47 -14.77 10.23
C ILE A 51 5.82 -14.64 9.50
N GLN A 52 6.85 -14.15 10.18
CA GLN A 52 8.18 -14.05 9.59
C GLN A 52 8.74 -15.42 9.18
N LYS A 53 8.42 -16.47 9.94
CA LYS A 53 8.84 -17.83 9.59
C LYS A 53 8.15 -18.35 8.35
N ASP A 54 6.87 -18.02 8.19
CA ASP A 54 6.04 -18.47 7.08
C ASP A 54 6.35 -17.68 5.80
N LEU A 55 6.69 -16.39 5.95
CA LEU A 55 7.14 -15.54 4.85
C LEU A 55 8.56 -15.87 4.38
N GLY A 56 9.45 -16.31 5.28
CA GLY A 56 10.86 -16.49 4.96
C GLY A 56 11.52 -15.17 4.54
N GLU A 57 12.08 -15.13 3.33
CA GLU A 57 12.70 -13.92 2.74
C GLU A 57 11.74 -13.14 1.83
N ARG A 58 10.49 -13.55 1.72
CA ARG A 58 9.48 -12.88 0.88
C ARG A 58 9.11 -11.52 1.47
N ILE A 59 8.92 -10.55 0.59
CA ILE A 59 8.52 -9.19 0.94
C ILE A 59 7.03 -8.97 0.74
N VAL A 60 6.47 -7.98 1.42
CA VAL A 60 5.16 -7.38 1.11
C VAL A 60 5.40 -6.12 0.30
N PHE A 61 4.82 -6.05 -0.89
CA PHE A 61 4.94 -4.87 -1.75
C PHE A 61 3.80 -3.89 -1.47
N ILE A 62 4.11 -2.59 -1.36
CA ILE A 62 3.13 -1.55 -1.02
C ILE A 62 3.16 -0.47 -2.10
N ALA A 63 2.03 -0.22 -2.76
CA ALA A 63 1.85 0.85 -3.74
C ALA A 63 0.78 1.83 -3.25
N ASP A 64 1.14 3.10 -3.05
CA ASP A 64 0.25 4.17 -2.61
C ASP A 64 0.93 5.50 -2.94
N ASP A 65 0.22 6.52 -3.41
CA ASP A 65 0.83 7.80 -3.77
C ASP A 65 1.14 8.68 -2.54
N SER A 66 0.41 8.48 -1.45
CA SER A 66 0.64 9.15 -0.18
C SER A 66 1.82 8.55 0.59
N ALA A 67 2.87 9.33 0.81
CA ALA A 67 4.00 8.90 1.65
C ALA A 67 3.56 8.60 3.09
N VAL A 68 2.51 9.26 3.58
CA VAL A 68 1.94 9.04 4.91
C VAL A 68 1.27 7.68 4.95
N ALA A 69 0.40 7.36 3.98
CA ALA A 69 -0.30 6.08 3.91
C ALA A 69 0.68 4.91 3.74
N ARG A 70 1.69 5.02 2.85
CA ARG A 70 2.76 4.01 2.73
C ARG A 70 3.45 3.73 4.07
N ASN A 71 3.79 4.79 4.81
CA ASN A 71 4.44 4.63 6.11
C ASN A 71 3.50 4.05 7.18
N GLN A 72 2.20 4.34 7.11
CA GLN A 72 1.21 3.75 8.02
C GLN A 72 1.08 2.24 7.79
N VAL A 73 0.93 1.81 6.53
CA VAL A 73 0.90 0.39 6.17
C VAL A 73 2.19 -0.31 6.61
N LYS A 74 3.35 0.28 6.32
CA LYS A 74 4.64 -0.25 6.74
C LYS A 74 4.70 -0.45 8.27
N ARG A 75 4.32 0.57 9.05
CA ARG A 75 4.31 0.50 10.52
C ARG A 75 3.34 -0.56 11.06
N ALA A 76 2.19 -0.74 10.42
CA ALA A 76 1.24 -1.79 10.80
C ALA A 76 1.82 -3.20 10.58
N LEU A 77 2.74 -3.37 9.62
CA LEU A 77 3.36 -4.66 9.32
C LEU A 77 4.69 -4.90 10.06
N GLU A 78 5.37 -3.85 10.54
CA GLU A 78 6.63 -3.97 11.30
C GLU A 78 6.55 -4.92 12.51
N PRO A 79 5.48 -4.87 13.36
CA PRO A 79 5.36 -5.79 14.49
C PRO A 79 5.23 -7.27 14.10
N LEU A 80 4.90 -7.54 12.84
CA LEU A 80 4.79 -8.89 12.28
C LEU A 80 6.12 -9.41 11.71
N GLY A 81 7.19 -8.60 11.76
CA GLY A 81 8.50 -8.95 11.22
C GLY A 81 8.58 -8.93 9.68
N VAL A 82 7.61 -8.30 9.01
CA VAL A 82 7.50 -8.29 7.56
C VAL A 82 8.46 -7.28 6.92
N GLN A 83 9.23 -7.71 5.94
CA GLN A 83 9.99 -6.80 5.08
C GLN A 83 9.07 -6.20 4.01
N THR A 84 9.24 -4.91 3.72
CA THR A 84 8.38 -4.19 2.77
C THR A 84 9.19 -3.49 1.69
N GLU A 85 8.68 -3.48 0.46
CA GLU A 85 9.15 -2.64 -0.64
C GLU A 85 8.03 -1.68 -1.04
N LEU A 86 8.37 -0.42 -1.36
CA LEU A 86 7.41 0.67 -1.52
C LEU A 86 7.47 1.24 -2.94
N ALA A 87 6.31 1.54 -3.53
CA ALA A 87 6.16 2.30 -4.77
C ALA A 87 5.18 3.47 -4.57
N LYS A 88 5.40 4.56 -5.30
CA LYS A 88 4.59 5.79 -5.19
C LYS A 88 3.42 5.87 -6.19
N ASN A 89 3.29 4.92 -7.09
CA ASN A 89 2.17 4.78 -8.03
C ASN A 89 2.16 3.38 -8.64
N GLY A 90 1.08 3.04 -9.33
CA GLY A 90 0.93 1.70 -9.93
C GLY A 90 1.95 1.41 -11.04
N LYS A 91 2.37 2.42 -11.79
CA LYS A 91 3.35 2.24 -12.87
C LYS A 91 4.73 1.85 -12.33
N GLU A 92 5.20 2.55 -11.29
CA GLU A 92 6.45 2.22 -10.61
C GLU A 92 6.37 0.81 -10.00
N ALA A 93 5.24 0.47 -9.35
CA ALA A 93 5.00 -0.86 -8.81
C ALA A 93 5.07 -1.94 -9.89
N LEU A 94 4.39 -1.77 -11.02
CA LEU A 94 4.38 -2.74 -12.11
C LEU A 94 5.78 -2.98 -12.70
N ILE A 95 6.54 -1.90 -12.92
CA ILE A 95 7.91 -2.00 -13.43
C ILE A 95 8.76 -2.81 -12.46
N ARG A 96 8.68 -2.47 -11.17
CA ARG A 96 9.50 -3.12 -10.16
C ARG A 96 9.13 -4.59 -9.94
N LEU A 97 7.84 -4.92 -9.95
CA LEU A 97 7.37 -6.31 -9.86
C LEU A 97 7.86 -7.15 -11.05
N LYS A 98 7.86 -6.60 -12.27
CA LYS A 98 8.42 -7.27 -13.45
C LYS A 98 9.93 -7.50 -13.31
N GLU A 99 10.68 -6.52 -12.82
CA GLU A 99 12.10 -6.68 -12.54
C GLU A 99 12.36 -7.81 -11.53
N ILE A 100 11.58 -7.85 -10.42
CA ILE A 100 11.71 -8.90 -9.40
C ILE A 100 11.40 -10.28 -9.99
N ALA A 101 10.34 -10.40 -10.79
CA ALA A 101 9.98 -11.67 -11.44
C ALA A 101 11.03 -12.16 -12.43
N GLU A 102 11.80 -11.26 -13.07
CA GLU A 102 12.90 -11.62 -13.97
C GLU A 102 14.15 -12.10 -13.23
N LEU A 103 14.33 -11.71 -11.97
CA LEU A 103 15.46 -12.15 -11.16
C LEU A 103 15.35 -13.61 -10.68
N ASP A 104 14.15 -14.18 -10.72
CA ASP A 104 13.95 -15.56 -10.31
C ASP A 104 14.06 -16.52 -11.50
N CYS A 105 14.87 -17.57 -11.31
CA CYS A 105 15.07 -18.62 -12.31
C CYS A 105 13.80 -19.42 -12.63
N LYS A 106 12.83 -19.43 -11.70
CA LYS A 106 11.53 -20.09 -11.87
C LYS A 106 10.48 -19.19 -12.53
N ASN A 107 10.75 -17.89 -12.69
CA ASN A 107 9.80 -16.87 -13.15
C ASN A 107 8.48 -16.83 -12.33
N ASP A 108 8.55 -17.10 -11.04
CA ASP A 108 7.43 -17.08 -10.12
C ASP A 108 7.63 -15.96 -9.10
N ILE A 109 6.83 -14.91 -9.23
CA ILE A 109 6.90 -13.72 -8.37
C ILE A 109 6.65 -14.08 -6.89
N THR A 110 5.88 -15.12 -6.61
CA THR A 110 5.49 -15.50 -5.24
C THR A 110 6.63 -16.03 -4.41
N GLU A 111 7.73 -16.47 -5.03
CA GLU A 111 8.95 -16.86 -4.32
C GLU A 111 9.66 -15.66 -3.67
N ARG A 112 9.39 -14.44 -4.12
CA ARG A 112 10.02 -13.22 -3.61
C ARG A 112 9.05 -12.20 -3.02
N VAL A 113 7.85 -12.11 -3.58
CA VAL A 113 6.81 -11.19 -3.14
C VAL A 113 5.62 -12.00 -2.66
N ALA A 114 5.34 -11.95 -1.37
CA ALA A 114 4.24 -12.69 -0.76
C ALA A 114 2.89 -12.13 -1.23
N LEU A 115 2.74 -10.80 -1.19
CA LEU A 115 1.53 -10.13 -1.64
C LEU A 115 1.80 -8.65 -1.97
N LEU A 116 0.88 -8.05 -2.72
CA LEU A 116 0.82 -6.62 -3.00
C LEU A 116 -0.35 -5.98 -2.22
N ILE A 117 -0.07 -4.88 -1.52
CA ILE A 117 -1.08 -3.97 -0.99
C ILE A 117 -1.05 -2.72 -1.86
N SER A 118 -2.14 -2.43 -2.56
CA SER A 118 -2.23 -1.30 -3.49
C SER A 118 -3.36 -0.36 -3.14
N ASP A 119 -3.06 0.94 -3.06
CA ASP A 119 -4.11 1.94 -3.15
C ASP A 119 -4.82 1.86 -4.50
N VAL A 120 -6.08 2.30 -4.52
CA VAL A 120 -6.87 2.41 -5.75
C VAL A 120 -6.57 3.72 -6.45
N GLU A 121 -6.56 4.84 -5.73
CA GLU A 121 -6.42 6.18 -6.31
C GLU A 121 -4.96 6.61 -6.35
N MET A 122 -4.29 6.33 -7.47
CA MET A 122 -2.90 6.72 -7.70
C MET A 122 -2.72 7.42 -9.04
N PRO A 123 -1.79 8.40 -9.15
CA PRO A 123 -1.45 9.02 -10.42
C PRO A 123 -0.74 8.04 -11.36
N GLU A 124 -0.73 8.35 -12.65
CA GLU A 124 -0.11 7.58 -13.74
C GLU A 124 -0.75 6.21 -14.00
N MET A 125 -0.98 5.41 -12.97
CA MET A 125 -1.66 4.11 -13.03
C MET A 125 -2.35 3.87 -11.70
N ASP A 126 -3.66 3.74 -11.73
CA ASP A 126 -4.50 3.41 -10.58
C ASP A 126 -4.38 1.93 -10.17
N GLY A 127 -4.85 1.60 -8.96
CA GLY A 127 -4.74 0.24 -8.41
C GLY A 127 -5.58 -0.81 -9.16
N TYR A 128 -6.68 -0.42 -9.79
CA TYR A 128 -7.47 -1.35 -10.61
C TYR A 128 -6.73 -1.72 -11.89
N THR A 129 -6.16 -0.72 -12.56
CA THR A 129 -5.34 -0.92 -13.76
C THR A 129 -4.10 -1.74 -13.44
N LEU A 130 -3.41 -1.43 -12.32
CA LEU A 130 -2.27 -2.21 -11.85
C LEU A 130 -2.64 -3.68 -11.62
N THR A 131 -3.76 -3.94 -10.93
CA THR A 131 -4.24 -5.29 -10.67
C THR A 131 -4.54 -6.05 -11.97
N ALA A 132 -5.24 -5.41 -12.91
CA ALA A 132 -5.55 -6.01 -14.20
C ALA A 132 -4.29 -6.37 -15.00
N GLU A 133 -3.28 -5.49 -15.01
CA GLU A 133 -1.98 -5.74 -15.65
C GLU A 133 -1.22 -6.90 -14.97
N ILE A 134 -1.23 -6.97 -13.64
CA ILE A 134 -0.63 -8.08 -12.88
C ILE A 134 -1.32 -9.40 -13.24
N LYS A 135 -2.64 -9.45 -13.19
CA LYS A 135 -3.41 -10.67 -13.47
C LYS A 135 -3.36 -11.11 -14.94
N ALA A 136 -3.06 -10.19 -15.86
CA ALA A 136 -2.84 -10.48 -17.28
C ALA A 136 -1.44 -11.00 -17.60
N ASP A 137 -0.44 -10.75 -16.76
CA ASP A 137 0.93 -11.21 -16.96
C ASP A 137 1.14 -12.59 -16.32
N PRO A 138 1.45 -13.65 -17.08
CA PRO A 138 1.59 -15.00 -16.53
C PRO A 138 2.62 -15.14 -15.41
N LYS A 139 3.64 -14.29 -15.39
CA LYS A 139 4.69 -14.29 -14.34
C LYS A 139 4.23 -13.63 -13.05
N LEU A 140 3.28 -12.68 -13.15
CA LEU A 140 2.76 -11.91 -12.02
C LEU A 140 1.38 -12.39 -11.56
N ALA A 141 0.62 -13.07 -12.43
CA ALA A 141 -0.75 -13.50 -12.16
C ALA A 141 -0.94 -14.27 -10.84
N PRO A 142 0.02 -15.10 -10.36
CA PRO A 142 -0.11 -15.77 -9.07
C PRO A 142 -0.03 -14.84 -7.87
N LEU A 143 0.48 -13.59 -8.03
CA LEU A 143 0.62 -12.64 -6.92
C LEU A 143 -0.73 -12.30 -6.30
N HIS A 144 -0.83 -12.45 -4.99
CA HIS A 144 -1.99 -12.03 -4.22
C HIS A 144 -2.05 -10.49 -4.13
N VAL A 145 -3.19 -9.91 -4.51
CA VAL A 145 -3.39 -8.46 -4.55
C VAL A 145 -4.50 -8.05 -3.61
N ILE A 146 -4.16 -7.22 -2.63
CA ILE A 146 -5.09 -6.57 -1.70
C ILE A 146 -5.25 -5.10 -2.13
N LEU A 147 -6.47 -4.69 -2.42
CA LEU A 147 -6.79 -3.28 -2.66
C LEU A 147 -7.09 -2.59 -1.32
N HIS A 148 -6.38 -1.50 -1.04
CA HIS A 148 -6.43 -0.75 0.21
C HIS A 148 -6.83 0.70 -0.07
N THR A 149 -8.08 1.07 0.13
CA THR A 149 -8.62 2.36 -0.30
C THR A 149 -9.54 3.01 0.73
N SER A 150 -9.63 4.34 0.69
CA SER A 150 -10.60 5.13 1.46
C SER A 150 -12.03 5.06 0.90
N LEU A 151 -12.20 4.57 -0.32
CA LEU A 151 -13.51 4.41 -0.95
C LEU A 151 -14.29 3.27 -0.30
N SER A 152 -15.39 3.58 0.37
CA SER A 152 -16.32 2.60 0.93
C SER A 152 -17.56 2.48 0.03
N GLY A 153 -18.01 1.26 -0.27
CA GLY A 153 -19.32 1.04 -0.89
C GLY A 153 -19.42 -0.14 -1.86
N VAL A 154 -20.65 -0.46 -2.25
CA VAL A 154 -21.04 -1.58 -3.13
C VAL A 154 -20.38 -1.52 -4.52
N PHE A 155 -19.99 -0.33 -4.98
CA PHE A 155 -19.30 -0.13 -6.27
C PHE A 155 -17.93 -0.82 -6.31
N ASN A 156 -17.26 -0.92 -5.18
CA ASN A 156 -15.93 -1.51 -5.12
C ASN A 156 -15.95 -3.03 -5.34
N GLN A 157 -16.96 -3.73 -4.82
CA GLN A 157 -17.04 -5.20 -4.94
C GLN A 157 -17.10 -5.67 -6.40
N ALA A 158 -17.93 -5.04 -7.21
CA ALA A 158 -18.04 -5.37 -8.64
C ALA A 158 -16.76 -5.06 -9.43
N MET A 159 -16.04 -4.01 -9.04
CA MET A 159 -14.75 -3.67 -9.67
C MET A 159 -13.64 -4.62 -9.24
N ILE A 160 -13.59 -5.02 -7.96
CA ILE A 160 -12.64 -5.99 -7.41
C ILE A 160 -12.74 -7.31 -8.18
N GLU A 161 -13.95 -7.86 -8.30
CA GLU A 161 -14.21 -9.08 -9.07
C GLU A 161 -13.81 -8.95 -10.54
N LYS A 162 -14.09 -7.80 -11.15
CA LYS A 162 -13.77 -7.53 -12.55
C LYS A 162 -12.28 -7.47 -12.84
N VAL A 163 -11.48 -6.88 -11.94
CA VAL A 163 -10.02 -6.76 -12.13
C VAL A 163 -9.25 -7.96 -11.60
N GLY A 164 -9.92 -8.85 -10.85
CA GLY A 164 -9.32 -10.06 -10.29
C GLY A 164 -8.48 -9.80 -9.05
N ALA A 165 -8.76 -8.74 -8.29
CA ALA A 165 -8.14 -8.56 -6.97
C ALA A 165 -8.62 -9.66 -6.02
N ASP A 166 -7.73 -10.08 -5.13
CA ASP A 166 -7.99 -11.23 -4.26
C ASP A 166 -8.65 -10.81 -2.95
N ASP A 167 -8.39 -9.57 -2.47
CA ASP A 167 -9.01 -9.04 -1.26
C ASP A 167 -9.12 -7.51 -1.33
N PHE A 168 -9.91 -6.95 -0.41
CA PHE A 168 -10.15 -5.52 -0.29
C PHE A 168 -10.23 -5.11 1.17
N ILE A 169 -9.51 -4.04 1.53
CA ILE A 169 -9.46 -3.52 2.89
C ILE A 169 -9.67 -2.01 2.87
N ALA A 170 -10.54 -1.51 3.76
CA ALA A 170 -10.70 -0.09 3.96
C ALA A 170 -9.44 0.52 4.61
N LYS A 171 -9.02 1.70 4.15
CA LYS A 171 -7.89 2.44 4.74
C LYS A 171 -8.17 2.76 6.22
N PHE A 172 -7.08 2.89 6.97
CA PHE A 172 -7.03 3.30 8.38
C PHE A 172 -7.50 2.26 9.42
N ASN A 173 -7.54 0.98 9.05
CA ASN A 173 -7.73 -0.11 10.01
C ASN A 173 -6.50 -1.02 10.08
N PRO A 174 -5.50 -0.75 10.94
CA PRO A 174 -4.27 -1.52 11.01
C PRO A 174 -4.49 -2.97 11.43
N ASP A 175 -5.45 -3.25 12.31
CA ASP A 175 -5.75 -4.61 12.75
C ASP A 175 -6.37 -5.47 11.64
N GLU A 176 -7.26 -4.88 10.84
CA GLU A 176 -7.86 -5.56 9.69
C GLU A 176 -6.80 -5.89 8.64
N LEU A 177 -5.94 -4.93 8.34
CA LEU A 177 -4.82 -5.11 7.41
C LEU A 177 -3.86 -6.22 7.89
N ALA A 178 -3.41 -6.14 9.14
CA ALA A 178 -2.52 -7.14 9.74
C ALA A 178 -3.16 -8.54 9.75
N THR A 179 -4.46 -8.62 10.04
CA THR A 179 -5.22 -9.88 10.06
C THR A 179 -5.34 -10.47 8.65
N ALA A 180 -5.61 -9.65 7.64
CA ALA A 180 -5.70 -10.11 6.25
C ALA A 180 -4.35 -10.64 5.74
N VAL A 181 -3.26 -9.92 6.02
CA VAL A 181 -1.90 -10.38 5.67
C VAL A 181 -1.58 -11.72 6.35
N LYS A 182 -1.88 -11.86 7.64
CA LYS A 182 -1.69 -13.10 8.37
C LYS A 182 -2.50 -14.25 7.78
N LYS A 183 -3.78 -14.02 7.54
CA LYS A 183 -4.68 -15.02 6.97
C LYS A 183 -4.16 -15.55 5.64
N TRP A 184 -3.69 -14.65 4.77
CA TRP A 184 -3.11 -15.04 3.49
C TRP A 184 -1.84 -15.86 3.67
N VAL A 185 -0.87 -15.38 4.46
CA VAL A 185 0.41 -16.08 4.69
C VAL A 185 0.22 -17.48 5.25
N HIS A 186 -0.77 -17.70 6.15
CA HIS A 186 -1.08 -19.03 6.68
C HIS A 186 -1.84 -19.94 5.70
N SER A 187 -2.59 -19.39 4.74
CA SER A 187 -3.34 -20.19 3.76
C SER A 187 -2.51 -20.59 2.54
N ASP A 188 -1.33 -19.98 2.36
CA ASP A 188 -0.39 -20.25 1.27
C ASP A 188 0.56 -21.45 1.58
N GLN A 189 0.35 -22.14 2.68
CA GLN A 189 1.08 -23.36 3.07
C GLN A 189 0.27 -24.63 2.70
#